data_a372755561169e4c93c4f3619cf47443
#
_entry.id   a372755561169e4c93c4f3619cf47443
#
_cell.length_a   1.000
_cell.length_b   1.000
_cell.length_c   1.000
_cell.angle_alpha   90.00
_cell.angle_beta   90.00
_cell.angle_gamma   90.00
#
_symmetry.space_group_name_H-M   'P 1'
#
loop_
_entity.id
_entity.type
_entity.pdbx_description
1 polymer ?
#
loop_
_entity_poly.entity_id
_entity_poly.type
_entity_poly.pdbx_seq_one_letter_code
_entity_poly.pdbx_strand_id
1 'polypeptide(L)'
;HAMVYSRLSRRLRETGHASFHDYLGWLQNHDGPEWQEFVNALTTNLTSFFREHHHFEILAKYLKTRSVTGGWRIWCNAASTGEEPYSIAMTVMESLQARTASQLVASDIDSKVLASAEKGVYRLESLKNVGEERLQRFFLRGTGANEGMVRVKPELRQAVQFVNVN
;
A
#
# COMPACT_ATOMS: atom_id res chain seq x y z
N HIS A 1 -4.42 -16.54 19.61
CA HIS A 1 -3.44 -17.65 19.42
C HIS A 1 -3.63 -18.39 18.08
N ALA A 2 -4.85 -18.75 17.67
CA ALA A 2 -5.13 -19.53 16.44
C ALA A 2 -4.63 -18.84 15.16
N MET A 3 -4.81 -17.54 15.03
CA MET A 3 -4.37 -16.76 13.87
C MET A 3 -2.84 -16.76 13.72
N VAL A 4 -2.12 -16.51 14.79
CA VAL A 4 -0.64 -16.55 14.80
C VAL A 4 -0.14 -17.93 14.44
N TYR A 5 -0.73 -18.96 15.03
CA TYR A 5 -0.41 -20.36 14.72
C TYR A 5 -0.60 -20.66 13.23
N SER A 6 -1.74 -20.34 12.67
CA SER A 6 -2.05 -20.59 11.25
C SER A 6 -1.04 -19.89 10.32
N ARG A 7 -0.70 -18.65 10.61
CA ARG A 7 0.21 -17.84 9.78
C ARG A 7 1.65 -18.32 9.86
N LEU A 8 2.13 -18.62 11.06
CA LEU A 8 3.51 -19.07 11.27
C LEU A 8 3.72 -20.54 10.91
N SER A 9 2.69 -21.39 10.91
CA SER A 9 2.82 -22.81 10.50
C SER A 9 3.35 -22.97 9.07
N ARG A 10 3.08 -22.00 8.20
CA ARG A 10 3.67 -21.97 6.87
C ARG A 10 5.18 -21.73 6.94
N ARG A 11 5.62 -20.79 7.77
CA ARG A 11 7.07 -20.49 7.94
C ARG A 11 7.84 -21.67 8.49
N LEU A 12 7.27 -22.41 9.49
CA LEU A 12 7.90 -23.62 10.00
C LEU A 12 8.19 -24.62 8.88
N ARG A 13 7.22 -24.87 8.01
CA ARG A 13 7.39 -25.82 6.90
C ARG A 13 8.43 -25.36 5.88
N GLU A 14 8.42 -24.06 5.54
CA GLU A 14 9.35 -23.48 4.55
C GLU A 14 10.79 -23.45 5.07
N THR A 15 10.97 -23.28 6.38
CA THR A 15 12.31 -23.25 7.05
C THR A 15 12.74 -24.59 7.60
N GLY A 16 11.89 -25.62 7.56
CA GLY A 16 12.21 -26.98 7.97
C GLY A 16 12.26 -27.20 9.50
N HIS A 17 11.66 -26.30 10.29
CA HIS A 17 11.64 -26.44 11.74
C HIS A 17 10.47 -27.33 12.22
N ALA A 18 10.73 -28.19 13.20
CA ALA A 18 9.74 -29.11 13.74
C ALA A 18 8.77 -28.44 14.74
N SER A 19 9.20 -27.37 15.40
CA SER A 19 8.41 -26.67 16.41
C SER A 19 8.56 -25.14 16.32
N PHE A 20 7.57 -24.43 16.88
CA PHE A 20 7.66 -22.96 17.03
C PHE A 20 8.81 -22.55 17.97
N HIS A 21 9.08 -23.36 18.97
CA HIS A 21 10.17 -23.10 19.91
C HIS A 21 11.53 -23.14 19.19
N ASP A 22 11.78 -24.16 18.39
CA ASP A 22 13.02 -24.29 17.63
C ASP A 22 13.15 -23.18 16.58
N TYR A 23 12.06 -22.88 15.89
CA TYR A 23 12.02 -21.78 14.90
C TYR A 23 12.33 -20.42 15.52
N LEU A 24 11.69 -20.07 16.64
CA LEU A 24 11.93 -18.79 17.32
C LEU A 24 13.32 -18.72 17.92
N GLY A 25 13.82 -19.81 18.53
CA GLY A 25 15.18 -19.88 19.04
C GLY A 25 16.22 -19.73 17.93
N TRP A 26 15.98 -20.35 16.78
CA TRP A 26 16.83 -20.17 15.61
C TRP A 26 16.76 -18.73 15.08
N LEU A 27 15.56 -18.16 14.92
CA LEU A 27 15.34 -16.81 14.41
C LEU A 27 16.03 -15.74 15.27
N GLN A 28 16.01 -15.88 16.60
CA GLN A 28 16.68 -14.95 17.53
C GLN A 28 18.20 -14.92 17.40
N ASN A 29 18.79 -16.00 16.91
CA ASN A 29 20.25 -16.16 16.80
C ASN A 29 20.76 -16.02 15.35
N HIS A 30 19.87 -15.68 14.41
CA HIS A 30 20.23 -15.56 12.99
C HIS A 30 19.77 -14.22 12.44
N ASP A 31 20.71 -13.36 12.14
CA ASP A 31 20.47 -12.15 11.37
C ASP A 31 20.25 -12.52 9.90
N GLY A 32 19.08 -12.17 9.36
CA GLY A 32 18.81 -12.49 7.97
C GLY A 32 17.39 -12.14 7.50
N PRO A 33 17.10 -12.45 6.23
CA PRO A 33 15.81 -12.08 5.60
C PRO A 33 14.60 -12.77 6.25
N GLU A 34 14.83 -13.83 7.05
CA GLU A 34 13.73 -14.54 7.71
C GLU A 34 13.00 -13.70 8.77
N TRP A 35 13.66 -12.74 9.39
CA TRP A 35 12.98 -11.76 10.26
C TRP A 35 11.91 -10.98 9.51
N GLN A 36 12.21 -10.53 8.31
CA GLN A 36 11.23 -9.83 7.49
C GLN A 36 10.09 -10.77 7.06
N GLU A 37 10.41 -12.02 6.73
CA GLU A 37 9.39 -13.03 6.39
C GLU A 37 8.49 -13.36 7.58
N PHE A 38 9.05 -13.43 8.78
CA PHE A 38 8.30 -13.58 10.03
C PHE A 38 7.34 -12.41 10.26
N VAL A 39 7.83 -11.18 10.10
CA VAL A 39 7.00 -9.96 10.21
C VAL A 39 5.89 -9.99 9.17
N ASN A 40 6.22 -10.22 7.89
CA ASN A 40 5.25 -10.28 6.79
C ASN A 40 4.16 -11.35 7.04
N ALA A 41 4.52 -12.49 7.66
CA ALA A 41 3.55 -13.53 7.98
C ALA A 41 2.53 -13.11 9.06
N LEU A 42 2.90 -12.20 9.94
CA LEU A 42 2.04 -11.74 11.05
C LEU A 42 1.14 -10.56 10.68
N THR A 43 1.45 -9.83 9.61
CA THR A 43 0.68 -8.66 9.17
C THR A 43 -0.71 -9.02 8.63
N THR A 44 -1.63 -8.07 8.69
CA THR A 44 -2.97 -8.18 8.09
C THR A 44 -3.18 -7.01 7.15
N ASN A 45 -3.33 -7.30 5.86
CA ASN A 45 -3.26 -6.32 4.78
C ASN A 45 -4.60 -6.13 4.06
N LEU A 46 -5.70 -5.96 4.83
CA LEU A 46 -7.02 -5.69 4.27
C LEU A 46 -7.19 -4.21 3.96
N THR A 47 -7.17 -3.85 2.68
CA THR A 47 -7.34 -2.49 2.20
C THR A 47 -8.19 -2.45 0.92
N SER A 48 -8.68 -1.27 0.53
CA SER A 48 -9.36 -1.03 -0.74
C SER A 48 -9.27 0.44 -1.12
N PHE A 49 -9.37 0.73 -2.42
CA PHE A 49 -9.43 2.11 -2.92
C PHE A 49 -10.62 2.86 -2.32
N PHE A 50 -10.38 4.07 -1.84
CA PHE A 50 -11.38 4.95 -1.22
C PHE A 50 -12.20 4.29 -0.12
N ARG A 51 -11.61 3.36 0.63
CA ARG A 51 -12.22 2.81 1.85
C ARG A 51 -12.50 3.95 2.82
N GLU A 52 -13.71 3.95 3.43
CA GLU A 52 -14.17 5.07 4.26
C GLU A 52 -14.12 6.41 3.50
N HIS A 53 -14.78 6.48 2.35
CA HIS A 53 -14.68 7.56 1.35
C HIS A 53 -14.83 8.97 1.94
N HIS A 54 -15.57 9.12 3.05
CA HIS A 54 -15.76 10.40 3.72
C HIS A 54 -14.44 11.04 4.22
N HIS A 55 -13.42 10.23 4.52
CA HIS A 55 -12.08 10.75 4.87
C HIS A 55 -11.44 11.52 3.72
N PHE A 56 -11.63 11.05 2.49
CA PHE A 56 -11.09 11.73 1.29
C PHE A 56 -11.85 13.02 0.96
N GLU A 57 -13.15 13.08 1.26
CA GLU A 57 -13.93 14.33 1.15
C GLU A 57 -13.44 15.38 2.14
N ILE A 58 -13.19 14.97 3.40
CA ILE A 58 -12.60 15.85 4.43
C ILE A 58 -11.22 16.33 3.99
N LEU A 59 -10.37 15.41 3.50
CA LEU A 59 -9.03 15.74 3.00
C LEU A 59 -9.12 16.75 1.85
N ALA A 60 -9.97 16.51 0.87
CA ALA A 60 -10.15 17.40 -0.28
C ALA A 60 -10.58 18.81 0.14
N LYS A 61 -11.54 18.91 1.08
CA LYS A 61 -11.97 20.19 1.65
C LYS A 61 -10.83 20.90 2.40
N TYR A 62 -10.09 20.15 3.19
CA TYR A 62 -8.95 20.69 3.97
C TYR A 62 -7.86 21.25 3.04
N LEU A 63 -7.49 20.51 1.98
CA LEU A 63 -6.51 20.93 1.00
C LEU A 63 -6.93 22.20 0.24
N LYS A 64 -8.22 22.30 -0.13
CA LYS A 64 -8.77 23.47 -0.86
C LYS A 64 -8.89 24.73 -0.01
N THR A 65 -9.12 24.59 1.30
CA THR A 65 -9.38 25.71 2.20
C THR A 65 -8.13 26.26 2.87
N ARG A 66 -7.00 25.56 2.76
CA ARG A 66 -5.75 25.97 3.40
C ARG A 66 -4.66 26.20 2.36
N SER A 67 -3.94 27.30 2.54
CA SER A 67 -2.71 27.58 1.79
C SER A 67 -1.51 27.27 2.67
N VAL A 68 -0.56 26.49 2.14
CA VAL A 68 0.64 26.09 2.87
C VAL A 68 1.87 26.54 2.09
N THR A 69 2.72 27.32 2.75
CA THR A 69 4.01 27.72 2.18
C THR A 69 4.95 26.51 2.14
N GLY A 70 5.54 26.25 0.98
CA GLY A 70 6.47 25.09 0.81
C GLY A 70 5.80 23.76 0.44
N GLY A 71 4.46 23.75 0.25
CA GLY A 71 3.72 22.57 -0.18
C GLY A 71 3.28 21.65 0.96
N TRP A 72 2.56 20.58 0.60
CA TRP A 72 2.01 19.62 1.54
C TRP A 72 2.96 18.44 1.76
N ARG A 73 3.12 18.05 3.01
CA ARG A 73 3.79 16.80 3.40
C ARG A 73 2.77 15.88 4.05
N ILE A 74 2.57 14.73 3.47
CA ILE A 74 1.53 13.76 3.85
C ILE A 74 2.23 12.44 4.14
N TRP A 75 1.84 11.79 5.21
CA TRP A 75 2.32 10.47 5.58
C TRP A 75 1.16 9.49 5.75
N CYS A 76 1.23 8.37 5.01
CA CYS A 76 0.36 7.21 5.15
C CYS A 76 1.18 6.09 5.81
N ASN A 77 0.90 5.76 7.07
CA ASN A 77 1.75 4.89 7.90
C ASN A 77 1.37 3.39 7.86
N ALA A 78 0.39 3.00 7.08
CA ALA A 78 -0.03 1.61 6.90
C ALA A 78 -0.45 1.43 5.44
N ALA A 79 0.52 1.54 4.54
CA ALA A 79 0.31 1.62 3.10
C ALA A 79 -0.31 0.35 2.50
N SER A 80 -0.06 -0.81 3.11
CA SER A 80 -0.50 -2.11 2.61
C SER A 80 -0.15 -2.28 1.12
N THR A 81 -1.06 -2.76 0.31
CA THR A 81 -0.90 -2.95 -1.14
C THR A 81 -1.09 -1.66 -1.97
N GLY A 82 -1.19 -0.49 -1.33
CA GLY A 82 -1.10 0.82 -1.97
C GLY A 82 -2.42 1.50 -2.30
N GLU A 83 -3.57 0.87 -2.04
CA GLU A 83 -4.88 1.42 -2.38
C GLU A 83 -5.16 2.75 -1.66
N GLU A 84 -4.83 2.83 -0.36
CA GLU A 84 -5.01 4.08 0.40
C GLU A 84 -4.03 5.17 -0.03
N PRO A 85 -2.70 4.96 -0.12
CA PRO A 85 -1.78 5.97 -0.62
C PRO A 85 -2.16 6.51 -2.00
N TYR A 86 -2.55 5.65 -2.94
CA TYR A 86 -3.00 6.12 -4.25
C TYR A 86 -4.33 6.87 -4.19
N SER A 87 -5.25 6.49 -3.30
CA SER A 87 -6.48 7.26 -3.09
C SER A 87 -6.20 8.66 -2.52
N ILE A 88 -5.24 8.76 -1.60
CA ILE A 88 -4.75 10.05 -1.09
C ILE A 88 -4.13 10.86 -2.23
N ALA A 89 -3.23 10.26 -3.02
CA ALA A 89 -2.55 10.94 -4.12
C ALA A 89 -3.55 11.45 -5.18
N MET A 90 -4.54 10.65 -5.57
CA MET A 90 -5.63 11.09 -6.46
C MET A 90 -6.37 12.30 -5.88
N THR A 91 -6.74 12.23 -4.60
CA THR A 91 -7.44 13.33 -3.90
C THR A 91 -6.60 14.61 -3.87
N VAL A 92 -5.31 14.49 -3.63
CA VAL A 92 -4.36 15.62 -3.64
C VAL A 92 -4.28 16.23 -5.04
N MET A 93 -4.08 15.42 -6.08
CA MET A 93 -3.98 15.87 -7.47
C MET A 93 -5.27 16.51 -7.99
N GLU A 94 -6.42 16.08 -7.50
CA GLU A 94 -7.74 16.66 -7.84
C GLU A 94 -8.04 17.95 -7.07
N SER A 95 -7.49 18.10 -5.87
CA SER A 95 -7.79 19.20 -4.95
C SER A 95 -6.84 20.37 -5.09
N LEU A 96 -5.57 20.11 -5.42
CA LEU A 96 -4.54 21.14 -5.53
C LEU A 96 -4.36 21.59 -6.98
N GLN A 97 -4.06 22.85 -7.15
CA GLN A 97 -3.63 23.38 -8.45
C GLN A 97 -2.22 22.83 -8.76
N ALA A 98 -1.90 22.68 -10.03
CA ALA A 98 -0.64 22.09 -10.53
C ALA A 98 0.66 22.76 -10.01
N ARG A 99 0.57 23.90 -9.35
CA ARG A 99 1.71 24.66 -8.77
C ARG A 99 1.98 24.35 -7.31
N THR A 100 1.13 23.59 -6.63
CA THR A 100 1.32 23.27 -5.21
C THR A 100 2.11 21.97 -5.09
N ALA A 101 3.36 22.06 -4.68
CA ALA A 101 4.17 20.90 -4.41
C ALA A 101 3.53 20.05 -3.29
N SER A 102 3.55 18.75 -3.45
CA SER A 102 3.14 17.81 -2.41
C SER A 102 4.09 16.64 -2.37
N GLN A 103 4.40 16.19 -1.16
CA GLN A 103 5.19 14.99 -0.92
C GLN A 103 4.33 14.01 -0.14
N LEU A 104 4.09 12.83 -0.70
CA LEU A 104 3.38 11.76 -0.03
C LEU A 104 4.33 10.60 0.20
N VAL A 105 4.60 10.32 1.47
CA VAL A 105 5.35 9.14 1.92
C VAL A 105 4.35 8.10 2.41
N ALA A 106 4.49 6.89 1.92
CA ALA A 106 3.66 5.75 2.30
C ALA A 106 4.55 4.65 2.88
N SER A 107 4.32 4.26 4.11
CA SER A 107 5.16 3.27 4.79
C SER A 107 4.35 2.07 5.26
N ASP A 108 5.02 0.93 5.31
CA ASP A 108 4.49 -0.30 5.91
C ASP A 108 5.64 -1.14 6.47
N ILE A 109 5.33 -1.97 7.44
CA ILE A 109 6.26 -2.95 7.99
C ILE A 109 6.40 -4.19 7.08
N ASP A 110 5.37 -4.49 6.29
CA ASP A 110 5.33 -5.62 5.36
C ASP A 110 5.95 -5.24 4.01
N SER A 111 7.17 -5.71 3.77
CA SER A 111 7.90 -5.43 2.55
C SER A 111 7.26 -6.00 1.28
N LYS A 112 6.49 -7.11 1.39
CA LYS A 112 5.84 -7.74 0.23
C LYS A 112 4.67 -6.91 -0.29
N VAL A 113 3.88 -6.35 0.62
CA VAL A 113 2.77 -5.49 0.21
C VAL A 113 3.28 -4.17 -0.37
N LEU A 114 4.36 -3.60 0.18
CA LEU A 114 5.01 -2.43 -0.41
C LEU A 114 5.52 -2.69 -1.82
N ALA A 115 6.18 -3.83 -2.06
CA ALA A 115 6.60 -4.21 -3.40
C ALA A 115 5.42 -4.37 -4.39
N SER A 116 4.25 -4.78 -3.90
CA SER A 116 3.02 -4.80 -4.69
C SER A 116 2.47 -3.40 -4.94
N ALA A 117 2.48 -2.54 -3.93
CA ALA A 117 2.09 -1.14 -4.04
C ALA A 117 2.93 -0.38 -5.07
N GLU A 118 4.25 -0.54 -5.04
CA GLU A 118 5.18 0.07 -5.99
C GLU A 118 4.92 -0.36 -7.44
N LYS A 119 4.55 -1.62 -7.68
CA LYS A 119 4.16 -2.09 -9.02
C LYS A 119 2.89 -1.40 -9.52
N GLY A 120 1.97 -1.07 -8.62
CA GLY A 120 0.72 -0.39 -8.90
C GLY A 120 -0.18 -1.16 -9.86
N VAL A 121 -0.22 -2.49 -9.77
CA VAL A 121 -1.02 -3.36 -10.64
C VAL A 121 -2.11 -4.03 -9.82
N TYR A 122 -3.36 -3.87 -10.26
CA TYR A 122 -4.54 -4.33 -9.53
C TYR A 122 -5.51 -5.05 -10.46
N ARG A 123 -6.43 -5.84 -9.89
CA ARG A 123 -7.58 -6.36 -10.63
C ARG A 123 -8.59 -5.24 -10.83
N LEU A 124 -9.16 -5.14 -12.03
CA LEU A 124 -10.17 -4.12 -12.33
C LEU A 124 -11.35 -4.17 -11.35
N GLU A 125 -11.74 -5.38 -10.92
CA GLU A 125 -12.82 -5.59 -9.95
C GLU A 125 -12.55 -4.98 -8.56
N SER A 126 -11.27 -4.76 -8.18
CA SER A 126 -10.91 -4.12 -6.92
C SER A 126 -11.08 -2.60 -6.92
N LEU A 127 -11.34 -2.00 -8.08
CA LEU A 127 -11.46 -0.55 -8.26
C LEU A 127 -12.92 -0.04 -8.27
N LYS A 128 -13.86 -0.82 -7.75
CA LYS A 128 -15.30 -0.47 -7.75
C LYS A 128 -15.60 0.91 -7.13
N ASN A 129 -14.81 1.32 -6.14
CA ASN A 129 -14.98 2.60 -5.43
C ASN A 129 -14.22 3.77 -6.06
N VAL A 130 -13.48 3.56 -7.15
CA VAL A 130 -12.65 4.60 -7.78
C VAL A 130 -13.50 5.54 -8.63
N GLY A 131 -14.52 5.02 -9.33
CA GLY A 131 -15.31 5.76 -10.29
C GLY A 131 -14.67 5.83 -11.68
N GLU A 132 -15.52 5.92 -12.73
CA GLU A 132 -15.06 5.81 -14.12
C GLU A 132 -14.13 6.95 -14.53
N GLU A 133 -14.40 8.18 -14.08
CA GLU A 133 -13.57 9.34 -14.39
C GLU A 133 -12.13 9.18 -13.89
N ARG A 134 -11.97 8.72 -12.62
CA ARG A 134 -10.64 8.44 -12.02
C ARG A 134 -9.97 7.25 -12.70
N LEU A 135 -10.74 6.22 -13.07
CA LEU A 135 -10.20 5.07 -13.80
C LEU A 135 -9.57 5.52 -15.13
N GLN A 136 -10.25 6.34 -15.90
CA GLN A 136 -9.73 6.86 -17.17
C GLN A 136 -8.52 7.78 -16.95
N ARG A 137 -8.57 8.63 -15.93
CA ARG A 137 -7.54 9.61 -15.65
C ARG A 137 -6.26 8.99 -15.11
N PHE A 138 -6.35 8.05 -14.17
CA PHE A 138 -5.22 7.59 -13.35
C PHE A 138 -4.75 6.16 -13.62
N PHE A 139 -5.49 5.39 -14.42
CA PHE A 139 -5.14 4.00 -14.67
C PHE A 139 -5.02 3.68 -16.16
N LEU A 140 -4.21 2.67 -16.46
CA LEU A 140 -4.11 2.03 -17.77
C LEU A 140 -4.79 0.67 -17.67
N ARG A 141 -5.68 0.35 -18.62
CA ARG A 141 -6.32 -0.96 -18.71
C ARG A 141 -5.38 -1.95 -19.40
N GLY A 142 -5.29 -3.15 -18.86
CA GLY A 142 -4.56 -4.25 -19.48
C GLY A 142 -5.30 -4.78 -20.70
N THR A 143 -4.53 -5.29 -21.65
CA THR A 143 -5.02 -5.91 -22.88
C THR A 143 -4.38 -7.28 -23.09
N GLY A 144 -5.01 -8.16 -23.86
CA GLY A 144 -4.49 -9.49 -24.15
C GLY A 144 -4.29 -10.31 -22.87
N ALA A 145 -3.09 -10.76 -22.62
CA ALA A 145 -2.75 -11.56 -21.43
C ALA A 145 -2.96 -10.82 -20.08
N ASN A 146 -3.11 -9.50 -20.12
CA ASN A 146 -3.38 -8.67 -18.93
C ASN A 146 -4.84 -8.19 -18.86
N GLU A 147 -5.74 -8.76 -19.62
CA GLU A 147 -7.16 -8.43 -19.55
C GLU A 147 -7.71 -8.63 -18.13
N GLY A 148 -8.56 -7.70 -17.69
CA GLY A 148 -9.06 -7.67 -16.30
C GLY A 148 -8.09 -7.07 -15.27
N MET A 149 -6.88 -6.68 -15.69
CA MET A 149 -5.92 -5.97 -14.85
C MET A 149 -5.90 -4.48 -15.21
N VAL A 150 -5.49 -3.67 -14.24
CA VAL A 150 -5.22 -2.24 -14.42
C VAL A 150 -3.89 -1.89 -13.77
N ARG A 151 -3.25 -0.87 -14.31
CA ARG A 151 -1.99 -0.34 -13.76
C ARG A 151 -2.12 1.15 -13.49
N VAL A 152 -1.63 1.58 -12.36
CA VAL A 152 -1.50 3.00 -12.01
C VAL A 152 -0.61 3.70 -13.03
N LYS A 153 -1.05 4.84 -13.57
CA LYS A 153 -0.25 5.65 -14.51
C LYS A 153 1.01 6.20 -13.85
N PRO A 154 2.08 6.43 -14.63
CA PRO A 154 3.36 6.89 -14.09
C PRO A 154 3.26 8.15 -13.23
N GLU A 155 2.44 9.12 -13.62
CA GLU A 155 2.27 10.38 -12.88
C GLU A 155 1.76 10.15 -11.46
N LEU A 156 0.74 9.30 -11.29
CA LEU A 156 0.20 8.98 -9.97
C LEU A 156 1.18 8.12 -9.16
N ARG A 157 1.87 7.19 -9.83
CA ARG A 157 2.86 6.32 -9.17
C ARG A 157 4.04 7.09 -8.63
N GLN A 158 4.52 8.10 -9.36
CA GLN A 158 5.63 8.97 -8.95
C GLN A 158 5.25 9.95 -7.83
N ALA A 159 3.96 10.19 -7.63
CA ALA A 159 3.49 11.05 -6.54
C ALA A 159 3.58 10.40 -5.15
N VAL A 160 3.87 9.09 -5.07
CA VAL A 160 3.96 8.35 -3.82
C VAL A 160 5.35 7.75 -3.66
N GLN A 161 5.99 8.05 -2.55
CA GLN A 161 7.24 7.40 -2.14
C GLN A 161 6.92 6.28 -1.14
N PHE A 162 7.19 5.03 -1.51
CA PHE A 162 7.02 3.89 -0.61
C PHE A 162 8.30 3.62 0.19
N VAL A 163 8.16 3.36 1.48
CA VAL A 163 9.28 3.15 2.41
C VAL A 163 8.94 2.02 3.38
N ASN A 164 9.82 1.03 3.47
CA ASN A 164 9.68 0.02 4.52
C ASN A 164 10.19 0.62 5.85
N VAL A 165 9.35 0.55 6.87
CA VAL A 165 9.64 1.06 8.22
C VAL A 165 9.28 -0.01 9.23
N ASN A 166 10.26 -0.42 10.00
CA ASN A 166 10.14 -1.38 11.10
C ASN A 166 10.73 -0.78 12.37
#